data_13de8fac808fc934eac45d2ea1d0ef33
#
_entry.id   13de8fac808fc934eac45d2ea1d0ef33
#
_cell.length_a   1.000
_cell.length_b   1.000
_cell.length_c   1.000
_cell.angle_alpha   90.00
_cell.angle_beta   90.00
_cell.angle_gamma   90.00
#
_symmetry.space_group_name_H-M   'P 1'
#
loop_
_entity.id
_entity.type
_entity.pdbx_description
1 polymer ?
#
loop_
_entity_poly.entity_id
_entity_poly.type
_entity_poly.pdbx_seq_one_letter_code
_entity_poly.pdbx_strand_id
1 'polypeptide(L)'
;DKLTALHSVGVKYFLFTCYPFVKQMLNGKLSNRNRNNIIPSLVSSLGEHVIMDSGLFTLMFGADKGKRDEAFLYTWMLKLVDFVKETGFKGTCVEVDCQKILSPEMAWSFRKEMKRLLPNNRIINVFHLEDGKEGLNRMIDFSDYIAISVPELRIHKSYTYKTDVAHLTRYIKD
;
A
#
# COMPACT_ATOMS: atom_id res chain seq x y z
N ASP A 1 -12.37 12.87 -16.80
CA ASP A 1 -11.86 11.50 -16.73
C ASP A 1 -12.79 10.58 -15.91
N LYS A 2 -12.47 9.28 -15.79
CA LYS A 2 -13.33 8.33 -15.09
C LYS A 2 -13.51 8.66 -13.60
N LEU A 3 -12.49 9.21 -12.95
CA LEU A 3 -12.54 9.59 -11.54
C LEU A 3 -13.46 10.78 -11.32
N THR A 4 -13.37 11.78 -12.16
CA THR A 4 -14.26 12.95 -12.12
C THR A 4 -15.72 12.51 -12.34
N ALA A 5 -15.97 11.59 -13.28
CA ALA A 5 -17.30 11.04 -13.51
C ALA A 5 -17.83 10.26 -12.31
N LEU A 6 -16.99 9.42 -11.67
CA LEU A 6 -17.38 8.70 -10.45
C LEU A 6 -17.68 9.66 -9.29
N HIS A 7 -16.87 10.69 -9.11
CA HIS A 7 -17.11 11.71 -8.10
C HIS A 7 -18.41 12.47 -8.34
N SER A 8 -18.72 12.82 -9.60
CA SER A 8 -19.95 13.56 -9.94
C SER A 8 -21.24 12.79 -9.65
N VAL A 9 -21.17 11.45 -9.53
CA VAL A 9 -22.30 10.59 -9.13
C VAL A 9 -22.23 10.18 -7.64
N GLY A 10 -21.43 10.87 -6.84
CA GLY A 10 -21.39 10.73 -5.39
C GLY A 10 -20.46 9.66 -4.84
N VAL A 11 -19.56 9.09 -5.65
CA VAL A 11 -18.53 8.16 -5.13
C VAL A 11 -17.54 8.94 -4.25
N LYS A 12 -17.34 8.48 -3.02
CA LYS A 12 -16.52 9.14 -2.00
C LYS A 12 -15.25 8.38 -1.63
N TYR A 13 -15.18 7.08 -1.92
CA TYR A 13 -14.09 6.19 -1.54
C TYR A 13 -13.39 5.68 -2.79
N PHE A 14 -12.08 5.95 -2.87
CA PHE A 14 -11.30 5.56 -4.04
C PHE A 14 -10.10 4.73 -3.60
N LEU A 15 -9.85 3.66 -4.34
CA LEU A 15 -8.61 2.90 -4.28
C LEU A 15 -8.00 2.85 -5.68
N PHE A 16 -6.73 3.17 -5.78
CA PHE A 16 -5.97 3.04 -7.02
C PHE A 16 -4.58 2.49 -6.75
N THR A 17 -3.96 1.90 -7.76
CA THR A 17 -2.59 1.42 -7.67
C THR A 17 -1.60 2.46 -8.18
N CYS A 18 -0.48 2.64 -7.48
CA CYS A 18 0.61 3.49 -7.95
C CYS A 18 1.45 2.84 -9.05
N TYR A 19 1.28 1.53 -9.31
CA TYR A 19 2.12 0.75 -10.22
C TYR A 19 2.42 1.43 -11.58
N PRO A 20 1.43 1.91 -12.35
CA PRO A 20 1.72 2.50 -13.65
C PRO A 20 2.54 3.79 -13.55
N PHE A 21 2.39 4.55 -12.48
CA PHE A 21 3.11 5.80 -12.26
C PHE A 21 4.55 5.54 -11.81
N VAL A 22 4.75 4.67 -10.82
CA VAL A 22 6.08 4.30 -10.32
C VAL A 22 6.89 3.60 -11.41
N LYS A 23 6.27 2.74 -12.22
CA LYS A 23 6.93 2.11 -13.39
C LYS A 23 7.41 3.15 -14.40
N GLN A 24 6.64 4.21 -14.67
CA GLN A 24 7.08 5.30 -15.54
C GLN A 24 8.24 6.09 -14.93
N MET A 25 8.22 6.34 -13.62
CA MET A 25 9.30 7.04 -12.94
C MET A 25 10.61 6.25 -12.94
N LEU A 26 10.54 4.93 -12.83
CA LEU A 26 11.71 4.05 -12.99
C LEU A 26 12.30 4.11 -14.40
N ASN A 27 11.48 4.35 -15.42
CA ASN A 27 11.88 4.47 -16.82
C ASN A 27 12.21 5.91 -17.24
N GLY A 28 12.38 6.83 -16.28
CA GLY A 28 12.78 8.21 -16.51
C GLY A 28 11.89 9.24 -15.86
N LYS A 29 10.64 9.41 -16.30
CA LYS A 29 9.69 10.37 -15.71
C LYS A 29 8.25 10.04 -16.07
N LEU A 30 7.31 10.55 -15.27
CA LEU A 30 5.90 10.51 -15.56
C LEU A 30 5.57 11.18 -16.90
N SER A 31 4.72 10.55 -17.70
CA SER A 31 4.20 11.17 -18.92
C SER A 31 3.41 12.45 -18.58
N ASN A 32 3.44 13.44 -19.49
CA ASN A 32 2.66 14.67 -19.32
C ASN A 32 1.16 14.40 -19.18
N ARG A 33 0.65 13.35 -19.85
CA ARG A 33 -0.74 12.92 -19.70
C ARG A 33 -1.07 12.50 -18.27
N ASN A 34 -0.24 11.67 -17.66
CA ASN A 34 -0.46 11.21 -16.29
C ASN A 34 -0.27 12.36 -15.29
N ARG A 35 0.72 13.20 -15.52
CA ARG A 35 0.97 14.36 -14.65
C ARG A 35 -0.16 15.38 -14.70
N ASN A 36 -0.65 15.71 -15.87
CA ASN A 36 -1.57 16.84 -16.04
C ASN A 36 -3.06 16.45 -15.89
N ASN A 37 -3.44 15.22 -16.23
CA ASN A 37 -4.84 14.81 -16.25
C ASN A 37 -5.25 13.87 -15.11
N ILE A 38 -4.43 12.88 -14.80
CA ILE A 38 -4.81 11.85 -13.81
C ILE A 38 -4.36 12.24 -12.41
N ILE A 39 -3.11 12.67 -12.26
CA ILE A 39 -2.54 12.97 -10.95
C ILE A 39 -3.24 14.14 -10.26
N PRO A 40 -3.49 15.28 -10.92
CA PRO A 40 -4.26 16.36 -10.30
C PRO A 40 -5.65 15.94 -9.85
N SER A 41 -6.32 15.08 -10.62
CA SER A 41 -7.63 14.55 -10.25
C SER A 41 -7.55 13.62 -9.03
N LEU A 42 -6.49 12.82 -8.92
CA LEU A 42 -6.25 11.95 -7.77
C LEU A 42 -5.89 12.74 -6.51
N VAL A 43 -5.11 13.79 -6.68
CA VAL A 43 -4.60 14.62 -5.57
C VAL A 43 -5.63 15.62 -5.06
N SER A 44 -6.51 16.09 -5.93
CA SER A 44 -7.51 17.11 -5.57
C SER A 44 -8.65 16.62 -4.67
N SER A 45 -8.46 15.50 -3.99
CA SER A 45 -9.38 14.92 -2.99
C SER A 45 -10.82 14.81 -3.48
N LEU A 46 -10.99 14.12 -4.61
CA LEU A 46 -12.31 13.78 -5.13
C LEU A 46 -13.10 12.84 -4.21
N GLY A 47 -12.46 12.34 -3.14
CA GLY A 47 -13.08 11.46 -2.19
C GLY A 47 -12.84 11.88 -0.74
N GLU A 48 -13.70 11.41 0.16
CA GLU A 48 -13.48 11.51 1.61
C GLU A 48 -12.28 10.65 2.04
N HIS A 49 -12.10 9.50 1.37
CA HIS A 49 -10.96 8.60 1.61
C HIS A 49 -10.39 8.11 0.27
N VAL A 50 -9.11 8.34 0.08
CA VAL A 50 -8.37 7.88 -1.10
C VAL A 50 -7.21 7.02 -0.63
N ILE A 51 -7.19 5.77 -1.06
CA ILE A 51 -6.13 4.80 -0.76
C ILE A 51 -5.31 4.55 -2.02
N MET A 52 -4.01 4.66 -1.90
CA MET A 52 -3.05 4.32 -2.94
C MET A 52 -2.34 3.01 -2.59
N ASP A 53 -2.63 1.98 -3.38
CA ASP A 53 -1.92 0.70 -3.29
C ASP A 53 -0.48 0.81 -3.83
N SER A 54 0.45 0.13 -3.16
CA SER A 54 1.89 0.16 -3.49
C SER A 54 2.25 -0.47 -4.84
N GLY A 55 1.33 -1.18 -5.47
CA GLY A 55 1.55 -1.88 -6.74
C GLY A 55 2.34 -3.19 -6.61
N LEU A 56 2.70 -3.60 -5.40
CA LEU A 56 3.54 -4.78 -5.17
C LEU A 56 2.88 -6.07 -5.69
N PHE A 57 1.56 -6.21 -5.56
CA PHE A 57 0.85 -7.38 -6.08
C PHE A 57 1.11 -7.57 -7.59
N THR A 58 1.13 -6.50 -8.36
CA THR A 58 1.43 -6.55 -9.80
C THR A 58 2.88 -6.93 -10.07
N LEU A 59 3.82 -6.49 -9.21
CA LEU A 59 5.23 -6.93 -9.28
C LEU A 59 5.38 -8.41 -8.93
N MET A 60 4.58 -8.92 -8.00
CA MET A 60 4.64 -10.32 -7.58
C MET A 60 4.07 -11.28 -8.64
N PHE A 61 2.95 -10.94 -9.22
CA PHE A 61 2.15 -11.85 -10.05
C PHE A 61 1.96 -11.36 -11.49
N GLY A 62 2.34 -10.13 -11.79
CA GLY A 62 2.19 -9.52 -13.11
C GLY A 62 3.38 -9.77 -14.05
N ALA A 63 3.45 -8.97 -15.10
CA ALA A 63 4.48 -9.06 -16.15
C ALA A 63 5.92 -8.84 -15.64
N ASP A 64 6.09 -8.11 -14.55
CA ASP A 64 7.40 -7.78 -13.96
C ASP A 64 7.81 -8.72 -12.81
N LYS A 65 7.19 -9.89 -12.70
CA LYS A 65 7.41 -10.88 -11.62
C LYS A 65 8.84 -11.38 -11.41
N GLY A 66 9.75 -11.10 -12.34
CA GLY A 66 11.17 -11.45 -12.22
C GLY A 66 12.02 -10.47 -11.39
N LYS A 67 11.51 -9.29 -11.09
CA LYS A 67 12.23 -8.23 -10.38
C LYS A 67 11.81 -8.20 -8.90
N ARG A 68 12.50 -9.00 -8.08
CA ARG A 68 12.09 -9.23 -6.67
C ARG A 68 13.25 -9.14 -5.68
N ASP A 69 14.41 -8.65 -6.11
CA ASP A 69 15.53 -8.44 -5.20
C ASP A 69 15.31 -7.20 -4.34
N GLU A 70 16.03 -7.14 -3.22
CA GLU A 70 15.95 -6.08 -2.24
C GLU A 70 16.23 -4.70 -2.86
N ALA A 71 17.27 -4.59 -3.67
CA ALA A 71 17.68 -3.32 -4.27
C ALA A 71 16.59 -2.75 -5.20
N PHE A 72 15.95 -3.64 -5.98
CA PHE A 72 14.83 -3.23 -6.83
C PHE A 72 13.62 -2.80 -6.00
N LEU A 73 13.23 -3.57 -4.98
CA LEU A 73 12.07 -3.24 -4.14
C LEU A 73 12.30 -1.97 -3.32
N TYR A 74 13.53 -1.74 -2.86
CA TYR A 74 13.91 -0.50 -2.20
C TYR A 74 13.81 0.70 -3.16
N THR A 75 14.32 0.55 -4.38
CA THR A 75 14.19 1.58 -5.42
C THR A 75 12.72 1.82 -5.77
N TRP A 76 11.90 0.78 -5.84
CA TRP A 76 10.45 0.89 -6.04
C TRP A 76 9.81 1.74 -4.93
N MET A 77 10.12 1.44 -3.68
CA MET A 77 9.62 2.21 -2.53
C MET A 77 10.04 3.68 -2.60
N LEU A 78 11.29 3.97 -2.93
CA LEU A 78 11.76 5.35 -3.09
C LEU A 78 11.02 6.08 -4.21
N LYS A 79 10.75 5.42 -5.33
CA LYS A 79 9.96 6.03 -6.43
C LYS A 79 8.50 6.23 -6.06
N LEU A 80 7.91 5.35 -5.23
CA LEU A 80 6.59 5.60 -4.66
C LEU A 80 6.60 6.83 -3.76
N VAL A 81 7.61 6.97 -2.90
CA VAL A 81 7.79 8.15 -2.04
C VAL A 81 7.97 9.42 -2.89
N ASP A 82 8.80 9.37 -3.93
CA ASP A 82 8.98 10.48 -4.87
C ASP A 82 7.64 10.86 -5.52
N PHE A 83 6.85 9.88 -5.97
CA PHE A 83 5.52 10.09 -6.54
C PHE A 83 4.59 10.82 -5.56
N VAL A 84 4.54 10.38 -4.31
CA VAL A 84 3.73 11.02 -3.25
C VAL A 84 4.15 12.48 -3.06
N LYS A 85 5.45 12.73 -2.96
CA LYS A 85 6.01 14.08 -2.74
C LYS A 85 5.80 15.00 -3.95
N GLU A 86 6.10 14.53 -5.15
CA GLU A 86 5.96 15.32 -6.39
C GLU A 86 4.50 15.69 -6.68
N THR A 87 3.56 14.81 -6.33
CA THR A 87 2.13 15.06 -6.58
C THR A 87 1.43 15.76 -5.42
N GLY A 88 2.06 15.86 -4.27
CA GLY A 88 1.43 16.36 -3.05
C GLY A 88 0.28 15.49 -2.55
N PHE A 89 0.28 14.18 -2.88
CA PHE A 89 -0.77 13.25 -2.48
C PHE A 89 -0.91 13.19 -0.95
N LYS A 90 -2.11 13.48 -0.44
CA LYS A 90 -2.43 13.53 0.99
C LYS A 90 -3.29 12.36 1.48
N GLY A 91 -3.63 11.43 0.59
CA GLY A 91 -4.39 10.24 0.94
C GLY A 91 -3.55 9.21 1.70
N THR A 92 -4.17 8.07 1.95
CA THR A 92 -3.54 6.95 2.64
C THR A 92 -2.72 6.10 1.66
N CYS A 93 -1.48 5.79 2.00
CA CYS A 93 -0.59 4.93 1.22
C CYS A 93 -0.59 3.51 1.80
N VAL A 94 -0.60 2.48 0.97
CA VAL A 94 -0.30 1.12 1.42
C VAL A 94 1.22 0.92 1.35
N GLU A 95 1.80 0.31 2.37
CA GLU A 95 3.23 0.01 2.40
C GLU A 95 3.69 -0.89 1.25
N VAL A 96 4.99 -0.91 0.98
CA VAL A 96 5.60 -1.93 0.12
C VAL A 96 5.78 -3.19 0.96
N ASP A 97 4.74 -4.02 1.01
CA ASP A 97 4.70 -5.25 1.80
C ASP A 97 5.55 -6.35 1.16
N CYS A 98 6.86 -6.29 1.40
CA CYS A 98 7.84 -7.20 0.82
C CYS A 98 8.11 -8.46 1.66
N GLN A 99 7.36 -8.71 2.73
CA GLN A 99 7.63 -9.78 3.69
C GLN A 99 7.70 -11.17 3.05
N LYS A 100 6.79 -11.47 2.13
CA LYS A 100 6.74 -12.76 1.40
C LYS A 100 7.78 -12.89 0.29
N ILE A 101 8.48 -11.81 -0.04
CA ILE A 101 9.49 -11.79 -1.11
C ILE A 101 10.88 -11.83 -0.48
N LEU A 102 11.11 -11.06 0.56
CA LEU A 102 12.41 -10.90 1.22
C LEU A 102 12.42 -11.60 2.58
N SER A 103 12.05 -10.88 3.62
CA SER A 103 11.92 -11.42 4.99
C SER A 103 11.10 -10.47 5.87
N PRO A 104 10.64 -10.93 7.05
CA PRO A 104 10.00 -10.06 8.03
C PRO A 104 10.88 -8.88 8.47
N GLU A 105 12.19 -9.10 8.67
CA GLU A 105 13.12 -8.06 9.09
C GLU A 105 13.27 -6.97 8.02
N MET A 106 13.35 -7.37 6.75
CA MET A 106 13.42 -6.43 5.63
C MET A 106 12.12 -5.65 5.48
N ALA A 107 10.98 -6.30 5.62
CA ALA A 107 9.69 -5.61 5.63
C ALA A 107 9.62 -4.57 6.76
N TRP A 108 10.12 -4.88 7.95
CA TRP A 108 10.23 -3.91 9.05
C TRP A 108 11.16 -2.74 8.74
N SER A 109 12.27 -2.97 8.05
CA SER A 109 13.15 -1.89 7.61
C SER A 109 12.45 -0.96 6.63
N PHE A 110 11.72 -1.51 5.66
CA PHE A 110 10.96 -0.74 4.68
C PHE A 110 9.83 0.07 5.34
N ARG A 111 9.10 -0.53 6.29
CA ARG A 111 8.05 0.15 7.07
C ARG A 111 8.58 1.39 7.78
N LYS A 112 9.67 1.24 8.52
CA LYS A 112 10.32 2.33 9.25
C LYS A 112 10.78 3.43 8.30
N GLU A 113 11.42 3.05 7.21
CA GLU A 113 11.94 3.99 6.23
C GLU A 113 10.79 4.74 5.53
N MET A 114 9.74 4.05 5.11
CA MET A 114 8.58 4.68 4.49
C MET A 114 7.88 5.67 5.45
N LYS A 115 7.72 5.30 6.72
CA LYS A 115 7.17 6.20 7.76
C LYS A 115 8.06 7.44 7.95
N ARG A 116 9.37 7.26 7.96
CA ARG A 116 10.35 8.37 8.05
C ARG A 116 10.28 9.31 6.85
N LEU A 117 10.13 8.75 5.65
CA LEU A 117 10.12 9.51 4.39
C LEU A 117 8.78 10.21 4.11
N LEU A 118 7.68 9.68 4.65
CA LEU A 118 6.30 10.19 4.48
C LEU A 118 5.63 10.52 5.83
N PRO A 119 6.20 11.43 6.64
CA PRO A 119 5.72 11.69 8.01
C PRO A 119 4.31 12.28 8.04
N ASN A 120 3.85 12.88 6.95
CA ASN A 120 2.55 13.56 6.85
C ASN A 120 1.47 12.72 6.16
N ASN A 121 1.81 11.50 5.74
CA ASN A 121 0.86 10.59 5.14
C ASN A 121 0.48 9.47 6.11
N ARG A 122 -0.79 9.09 6.15
CA ARG A 122 -1.21 7.86 6.80
C ARG A 122 -0.73 6.67 5.97
N ILE A 123 -0.15 5.66 6.63
CA ILE A 123 0.35 4.46 5.98
C ILE A 123 -0.40 3.24 6.52
N ILE A 124 -0.98 2.45 5.63
CA ILE A 124 -1.52 1.14 5.96
C ILE A 124 -0.35 0.16 6.00
N ASN A 125 -0.14 -0.45 7.16
CA ASN A 125 0.84 -1.52 7.35
C ASN A 125 0.12 -2.87 7.34
N VAL A 126 0.71 -3.87 6.68
CA VAL A 126 0.08 -5.18 6.48
C VAL A 126 0.60 -6.17 7.52
N PHE A 127 -0.31 -6.67 8.34
CA PHE A 127 -0.03 -7.74 9.31
C PHE A 127 -0.22 -9.11 8.66
N HIS A 128 0.75 -9.98 8.84
CA HIS A 128 0.74 -11.38 8.42
C HIS A 128 0.56 -12.31 9.61
N LEU A 129 -0.30 -13.33 9.47
CA LEU A 129 -0.60 -14.27 10.58
C LEU A 129 0.64 -15.02 11.09
N GLU A 130 1.63 -15.25 10.22
CA GLU A 130 2.88 -15.93 10.59
C GLU A 130 3.71 -15.14 11.61
N ASP A 131 3.49 -13.82 11.73
CA ASP A 131 4.18 -12.98 12.71
C ASP A 131 3.68 -13.24 14.14
N GLY A 132 2.59 -13.95 14.29
CA GLY A 132 2.02 -14.34 15.57
C GLY A 132 1.58 -13.15 16.43
N LYS A 133 1.33 -13.43 17.70
CA LYS A 133 0.85 -12.41 18.66
C LYS A 133 1.90 -11.31 18.93
N GLU A 134 3.16 -11.69 19.01
CA GLU A 134 4.24 -10.72 19.25
C GLU A 134 4.37 -9.73 18.07
N GLY A 135 4.31 -10.25 16.84
CA GLY A 135 4.32 -9.41 15.64
C GLY A 135 3.10 -8.50 15.57
N LEU A 136 1.91 -8.98 15.97
CA LEU A 136 0.71 -8.16 16.03
C LEU A 136 0.85 -7.03 17.05
N ASN A 137 1.31 -7.31 18.26
CA ASN A 137 1.53 -6.28 19.28
C ASN A 137 2.55 -5.23 18.80
N ARG A 138 3.67 -5.68 18.23
CA ARG A 138 4.65 -4.77 17.63
C ARG A 138 4.07 -3.91 16.53
N MET A 139 3.13 -4.46 15.73
CA MET A 139 2.45 -3.71 14.68
C MET A 139 1.48 -2.67 15.26
N ILE A 140 0.74 -3.01 16.31
CA ILE A 140 -0.18 -2.09 17.02
C ILE A 140 0.60 -0.91 17.59
N ASP A 141 1.75 -1.16 18.22
CA ASP A 141 2.61 -0.10 18.77
C ASP A 141 3.22 0.81 17.70
N PHE A 142 3.39 0.30 16.49
CA PHE A 142 4.04 1.03 15.40
C PHE A 142 3.07 1.79 14.49
N SER A 143 1.89 1.22 14.22
CA SER A 143 1.01 1.64 13.13
C SER A 143 -0.34 2.14 13.61
N ASP A 144 -0.75 3.27 13.08
CA ASP A 144 -2.10 3.83 13.30
C ASP A 144 -3.15 3.23 12.34
N TYR A 145 -2.72 2.42 11.37
CA TYR A 145 -3.63 1.81 10.40
C TYR A 145 -3.10 0.45 9.93
N ILE A 146 -3.74 -0.61 10.38
CA ILE A 146 -3.33 -1.99 10.14
C ILE A 146 -4.31 -2.65 9.16
N ALA A 147 -3.77 -3.30 8.13
CA ALA A 147 -4.49 -4.24 7.29
C ALA A 147 -4.09 -5.67 7.66
N ILE A 148 -5.04 -6.60 7.59
CA ILE A 148 -4.80 -8.03 7.81
C ILE A 148 -4.66 -8.72 6.45
N SER A 149 -3.59 -9.52 6.27
CA SER A 149 -3.36 -10.29 5.05
C SER A 149 -4.36 -11.44 4.93
N VAL A 150 -5.48 -11.20 4.26
CA VAL A 150 -6.57 -12.17 4.08
C VAL A 150 -6.21 -13.38 3.20
N PRO A 151 -5.35 -13.29 2.16
CA PRO A 151 -4.96 -14.45 1.37
C PRO A 151 -4.41 -15.61 2.20
N GLU A 152 -3.67 -15.33 3.26
CA GLU A 152 -3.12 -16.35 4.16
C GLU A 152 -4.21 -17.08 4.94
N LEU A 153 -5.20 -16.35 5.42
CA LEU A 153 -6.37 -16.93 6.09
C LEU A 153 -7.17 -17.87 5.18
N ARG A 154 -7.21 -17.59 3.88
CA ARG A 154 -7.89 -18.42 2.88
C ARG A 154 -7.11 -19.68 2.52
N ILE A 155 -5.77 -19.59 2.41
CA ILE A 155 -4.90 -20.70 2.03
C ILE A 155 -4.95 -21.81 3.09
N HIS A 156 -5.05 -21.49 4.36
CA HIS A 156 -5.18 -22.44 5.44
C HIS A 156 -6.53 -23.16 5.49
N LYS A 157 -7.42 -22.92 4.50
CA LYS A 157 -8.75 -23.54 4.39
C LYS A 157 -9.51 -23.57 5.72
N SER A 158 -9.26 -22.58 6.57
CA SER A 158 -9.93 -22.46 7.84
C SER A 158 -11.40 -22.11 7.57
N TYR A 159 -12.30 -23.02 7.95
CA TYR A 159 -13.73 -22.72 7.98
C TYR A 159 -14.05 -21.53 8.92
N THR A 160 -13.07 -21.14 9.72
CA THR A 160 -13.16 -20.10 10.75
C THR A 160 -12.58 -18.76 10.31
N TYR A 161 -12.09 -18.61 9.07
CA TYR A 161 -11.37 -17.39 8.68
C TYR A 161 -12.14 -16.08 8.97
N LYS A 162 -13.48 -16.09 8.83
CA LYS A 162 -14.31 -14.92 9.16
C LYS A 162 -14.31 -14.62 10.65
N THR A 163 -14.33 -15.67 11.46
CA THR A 163 -14.25 -15.59 12.92
C THR A 163 -12.85 -15.11 13.34
N ASP A 164 -11.80 -15.63 12.70
CA ASP A 164 -10.43 -15.26 12.97
C ASP A 164 -10.17 -13.79 12.64
N VAL A 165 -10.66 -13.30 11.49
CA VAL A 165 -10.60 -11.86 11.14
C VAL A 165 -11.35 -11.01 12.16
N ALA A 166 -12.53 -11.45 12.60
CA ALA A 166 -13.32 -10.72 13.60
C ALA A 166 -12.60 -10.67 14.97
N HIS A 167 -11.97 -11.77 15.39
CA HIS A 167 -11.18 -11.82 16.62
C HIS A 167 -9.96 -10.91 16.54
N LEU A 168 -9.19 -10.95 15.44
CA LEU A 168 -8.05 -10.07 15.23
C LEU A 168 -8.47 -8.60 15.21
N THR A 169 -9.59 -8.29 14.53
CA THR A 169 -10.10 -6.91 14.48
C THR A 169 -10.50 -6.39 15.84
N ARG A 170 -11.10 -7.21 16.69
CA ARG A 170 -11.42 -6.84 18.08
C ARG A 170 -10.16 -6.63 18.88
N TYR A 171 -9.22 -7.56 18.83
CA TYR A 171 -7.95 -7.45 19.55
C TYR A 171 -7.15 -6.19 19.21
N ILE A 172 -7.20 -5.74 17.96
CA ILE A 172 -6.53 -4.49 17.52
C ILE A 172 -7.24 -3.25 18.04
N LYS A 173 -8.55 -3.32 18.27
CA LYS A 173 -9.34 -2.18 18.75
C LYS A 173 -9.32 -1.97 20.25
N ASP A 174 -9.13 -3.05 21.00
CA ASP A 174 -9.05 -3.06 22.46
C ASP A 174 -7.65 -2.67 22.94
#